data_fcc77304294229f16ead65cbdcc6ecd0
#
_entry.id   fcc77304294229f16ead65cbdcc6ecd0
#
_cell.length_a   1.000
_cell.length_b   1.000
_cell.length_c   1.000
_cell.angle_alpha   90.00
_cell.angle_beta   90.00
_cell.angle_gamma   90.00
#
_symmetry.space_group_name_H-M   'P 1'
#
loop_
_entity.id
_entity.type
_entity.pdbx_description
1 polymer ?
#
loop_
_entity_poly.entity_id
_entity_poly.type
_entity_poly.pdbx_seq_one_letter_code
_entity_poly.pdbx_strand_id
1 'polypeptide(L)'
;MSDTKLEIPVRTGNIVSVPTPTLPTDERKGLTKKEIAADHPTWCPGCGDFSVLALYFKLIEKRKLWHEKITTVAGIGCSSRFPYFVQAHGAHYIHGRALPFASGISLTRPDLHVFVFGGDGDAFSIGGNHLNHTARKNIKMTYVIMDNWVYGLTKKQTSPTSPLGFKSKTDIWGAVDHPINPMKQLVSAGATFIARTTHTNPNHVLQMMEAAMDHDGFSVIECLSECVEFYEGAFDASNPRKGGIFNQVPADHDVTDEMAAYKLSDAAFPGYFGIFYKANRPTKNANEQKINTSVREKFKDLKDWQILQKNFDRMK
;
A
#
# COMPACT_ATOMS: atom_id res chain seq x y z
N MET A 1 31.44 5.81 36.16
CA MET A 1 31.06 6.03 34.76
C MET A 1 29.54 6.17 34.75
N SER A 2 29.07 7.41 34.66
CA SER A 2 27.63 7.74 34.74
C SER A 2 26.97 7.43 33.40
N ASP A 3 25.94 6.62 33.44
CA ASP A 3 25.05 6.34 32.30
C ASP A 3 24.39 7.63 31.80
N THR A 4 25.03 8.31 30.87
CA THR A 4 24.41 9.41 30.13
C THR A 4 23.46 8.81 29.09
N LYS A 5 22.21 8.64 29.47
CA LYS A 5 21.13 8.34 28.50
C LYS A 5 21.12 9.45 27.46
N LEU A 6 21.39 9.08 26.20
CA LEU A 6 21.29 9.96 25.05
C LEU A 6 19.79 10.37 24.88
N GLU A 7 19.43 11.53 25.42
CA GLU A 7 18.12 12.13 25.14
C GLU A 7 18.15 12.75 23.74
N ILE A 8 17.49 12.14 22.78
CA ILE A 8 17.36 12.65 21.42
C ILE A 8 16.59 13.97 21.46
N PRO A 9 17.14 15.08 20.97
CA PRO A 9 16.41 16.35 20.94
C PRO A 9 15.24 16.26 19.95
N VAL A 10 14.02 16.35 20.47
CA VAL A 10 12.81 16.40 19.65
C VAL A 10 12.63 17.84 19.15
N ARG A 11 12.62 18.04 17.83
CA ARG A 11 12.24 19.32 17.23
C ARG A 11 10.79 19.64 17.58
N THR A 12 10.58 20.60 18.46
CA THR A 12 9.28 21.22 18.70
C THR A 12 9.09 22.38 17.71
N GLY A 13 8.99 22.08 16.43
CA GLY A 13 8.32 23.00 15.52
C GLY A 13 6.84 23.05 15.95
N ASN A 14 6.19 24.21 15.87
CA ASN A 14 4.75 24.32 15.97
C ASN A 14 4.14 23.37 14.96
N ILE A 15 4.00 22.10 15.32
CA ILE A 15 2.96 21.27 14.76
C ILE A 15 1.72 21.91 15.39
N VAL A 16 1.21 22.96 14.73
CA VAL A 16 -0.16 23.34 14.91
C VAL A 16 -0.88 22.01 14.87
N SER A 17 -1.41 21.58 16.04
CA SER A 17 -2.46 20.60 16.01
C SER A 17 -3.54 21.30 15.17
N VAL A 18 -3.47 21.07 13.86
CA VAL A 18 -4.62 21.34 13.03
C VAL A 18 -5.68 20.51 13.75
N PRO A 19 -6.64 21.14 14.44
CA PRO A 19 -7.73 20.38 15.01
C PRO A 19 -8.18 19.55 13.82
N THR A 20 -8.18 18.23 13.97
CA THR A 20 -8.79 17.37 12.96
C THR A 20 -10.10 18.05 12.69
N PRO A 21 -10.32 18.65 11.51
CA PRO A 21 -11.58 19.27 11.24
C PRO A 21 -12.54 18.13 11.49
N THR A 22 -13.30 18.19 12.58
CA THR A 22 -14.53 17.44 12.67
C THR A 22 -15.33 18.01 11.52
N LEU A 23 -15.08 17.42 10.34
CA LEU A 23 -16.03 17.61 9.26
C LEU A 23 -17.36 17.29 9.90
N PRO A 24 -18.36 18.17 9.77
CA PRO A 24 -19.69 17.88 10.24
C PRO A 24 -19.95 16.44 9.84
N THR A 25 -20.54 15.64 10.74
CA THR A 25 -21.00 14.27 10.46
C THR A 25 -21.95 14.41 9.30
N ASP A 26 -21.39 14.26 8.13
CA ASP A 26 -21.93 14.86 6.93
C ASP A 26 -23.01 13.92 6.42
N GLU A 27 -24.20 14.44 6.35
CA GLU A 27 -25.29 13.93 5.51
C GLU A 27 -24.92 14.01 4.01
N ARG A 28 -23.66 14.39 3.67
CA ARG A 28 -23.19 14.45 2.30
C ARG A 28 -23.31 13.08 1.64
N LYS A 29 -23.99 13.08 0.53
CA LYS A 29 -24.08 11.92 -0.35
C LYS A 29 -22.66 11.53 -0.81
N GLY A 30 -22.32 10.26 -0.81
CA GLY A 30 -21.02 9.79 -1.32
C GLY A 30 -20.79 10.24 -2.77
N LEU A 31 -19.54 10.48 -3.14
CA LEU A 31 -19.16 10.84 -4.52
C LEU A 31 -19.51 9.70 -5.47
N THR A 32 -20.18 10.02 -6.56
CA THR A 32 -20.44 9.06 -7.64
C THR A 32 -19.19 8.86 -8.50
N LYS A 33 -19.15 7.76 -9.27
CA LYS A 33 -18.08 7.53 -10.25
C LYS A 33 -17.83 8.74 -11.15
N LYS A 34 -18.89 9.45 -11.57
CA LYS A 34 -18.78 10.62 -12.46
C LYS A 34 -18.06 11.79 -11.79
N GLU A 35 -18.22 11.95 -10.49
CA GLU A 35 -17.60 13.04 -9.72
C GLU A 35 -16.16 12.73 -9.33
N ILE A 36 -15.81 11.44 -9.16
CA ILE A 36 -14.47 11.02 -8.76
C ILE A 36 -13.55 10.65 -9.93
N ALA A 37 -14.10 10.37 -11.11
CA ALA A 37 -13.31 10.07 -12.30
C ALA A 37 -12.72 11.36 -12.89
N ALA A 38 -11.41 11.32 -13.21
CA ALA A 38 -10.71 12.36 -13.94
C ALA A 38 -10.52 11.94 -15.41
N ASP A 39 -9.29 11.82 -15.89
CA ASP A 39 -8.99 11.46 -17.28
C ASP A 39 -9.46 10.04 -17.64
N HIS A 40 -9.69 9.81 -18.93
CA HIS A 40 -10.02 8.47 -19.42
C HIS A 40 -8.81 7.52 -19.27
N PRO A 41 -8.99 6.34 -18.66
CA PRO A 41 -7.90 5.39 -18.52
C PRO A 41 -7.35 4.93 -19.86
N THR A 42 -6.03 4.92 -19.99
CA THR A 42 -5.30 4.65 -21.24
C THR A 42 -4.60 3.28 -21.23
N TRP A 43 -5.12 2.32 -20.46
CA TRP A 43 -4.66 0.93 -20.48
C TRP A 43 -5.13 0.19 -21.72
N CYS A 44 -4.51 -0.96 -21.99
CA CYS A 44 -4.95 -1.85 -23.08
C CYS A 44 -6.37 -2.36 -22.84
N PRO A 45 -7.21 -2.50 -23.88
CA PRO A 45 -8.53 -3.09 -23.72
C PRO A 45 -8.48 -4.48 -23.07
N GLY A 46 -9.25 -4.69 -22.02
CA GLY A 46 -9.25 -5.94 -21.26
C GLY A 46 -8.23 -6.03 -20.12
N CYS A 47 -7.36 -5.05 -19.95
CA CYS A 47 -6.40 -5.00 -18.83
C CYS A 47 -7.10 -5.09 -17.47
N GLY A 48 -6.55 -5.90 -16.55
CA GLY A 48 -7.10 -6.07 -15.20
C GLY A 48 -7.17 -4.80 -14.37
N ASP A 49 -6.32 -3.82 -14.66
CA ASP A 49 -6.25 -2.53 -13.95
C ASP A 49 -7.56 -1.73 -14.03
N PHE A 50 -8.34 -1.88 -15.12
CA PHE A 50 -9.67 -1.28 -15.23
C PHE A 50 -10.64 -1.76 -14.15
N SER A 51 -10.58 -3.07 -13.83
CA SER A 51 -11.41 -3.64 -12.76
C SER A 51 -11.05 -3.03 -11.41
N VAL A 52 -9.76 -2.93 -11.11
CA VAL A 52 -9.27 -2.38 -9.85
C VAL A 52 -9.66 -0.92 -9.69
N LEU A 53 -9.54 -0.11 -10.75
CA LEU A 53 -9.96 1.30 -10.75
C LEU A 53 -11.47 1.45 -10.51
N ALA A 54 -12.28 0.65 -11.19
CA ALA A 54 -13.73 0.68 -11.00
C ALA A 54 -14.14 0.35 -9.56
N LEU A 55 -13.43 -0.58 -8.93
CA LEU A 55 -13.67 -0.97 -7.55
C LEU A 55 -13.14 0.06 -6.54
N TYR A 56 -12.07 0.76 -6.87
CA TYR A 56 -11.61 1.90 -6.09
C TYR A 56 -12.65 3.03 -6.08
N PHE A 57 -13.27 3.36 -7.22
CA PHE A 57 -14.39 4.31 -7.27
C PHE A 57 -15.57 3.83 -6.43
N LYS A 58 -15.92 2.53 -6.51
CA LYS A 58 -16.99 1.95 -5.70
C LYS A 58 -16.68 1.99 -4.19
N LEU A 59 -15.42 1.79 -3.80
CA LEU A 59 -14.98 1.96 -2.42
C LEU A 59 -15.21 3.39 -1.92
N ILE A 60 -14.78 4.38 -2.70
CA ILE A 60 -14.91 5.80 -2.38
C ILE A 60 -16.39 6.17 -2.21
N GLU A 61 -17.25 5.76 -3.15
CA GLU A 61 -18.69 5.97 -3.09
C GLU A 61 -19.32 5.32 -1.85
N LYS A 62 -19.04 4.03 -1.63
CA LYS A 62 -19.58 3.23 -0.52
C LYS A 62 -19.17 3.78 0.85
N ARG A 63 -17.92 4.23 0.98
CA ARG A 63 -17.35 4.77 2.22
C ARG A 63 -17.59 6.26 2.37
N LYS A 64 -18.31 6.88 1.44
CA LYS A 64 -18.62 8.33 1.41
C LYS A 64 -17.38 9.20 1.58
N LEU A 65 -16.28 8.80 0.94
CA LEU A 65 -15.04 9.57 0.96
C LEU A 65 -15.13 10.74 0.00
N TRP A 66 -14.57 11.88 0.42
CA TRP A 66 -14.56 13.10 -0.38
C TRP A 66 -13.14 13.40 -0.90
N HIS A 67 -13.05 14.20 -1.97
CA HIS A 67 -11.79 14.54 -2.64
C HIS A 67 -10.71 14.99 -1.67
N GLU A 68 -11.06 15.84 -0.69
CA GLU A 68 -10.16 16.41 0.30
C GLU A 68 -9.68 15.42 1.38
N LYS A 69 -10.25 14.21 1.41
CA LYS A 69 -9.89 13.14 2.36
C LYS A 69 -9.13 12.00 1.73
N ILE A 70 -8.90 12.06 0.43
CA ILE A 70 -8.27 10.98 -0.31
C ILE A 70 -6.95 11.48 -0.91
N THR A 71 -5.93 10.66 -0.84
CA THR A 71 -4.70 10.86 -1.59
C THR A 71 -4.34 9.59 -2.34
N THR A 72 -4.18 9.69 -3.65
CA THR A 72 -3.80 8.59 -4.54
C THR A 72 -2.35 8.77 -4.99
N VAL A 73 -1.45 7.92 -4.53
CA VAL A 73 -0.01 7.98 -4.83
C VAL A 73 0.38 6.78 -5.68
N ALA A 74 1.25 6.98 -6.64
CA ALA A 74 1.77 5.88 -7.45
C ALA A 74 3.24 6.11 -7.86
N GLY A 75 3.94 5.03 -8.16
CA GLY A 75 5.28 5.05 -8.75
C GLY A 75 5.25 5.10 -10.27
N ILE A 76 5.89 4.14 -10.96
CA ILE A 76 5.92 4.05 -12.43
C ILE A 76 5.49 2.66 -12.88
N GLY A 77 4.78 2.60 -13.98
CA GLY A 77 4.23 1.41 -14.62
C GLY A 77 2.80 1.62 -15.08
N CYS A 78 2.19 0.62 -15.70
CA CYS A 78 0.79 0.70 -16.14
C CYS A 78 -0.14 0.99 -14.95
N SER A 79 -0.03 0.20 -13.90
CA SER A 79 -0.78 0.33 -12.65
C SER A 79 -0.55 1.68 -11.95
N SER A 80 0.63 2.28 -12.10
CA SER A 80 0.98 3.53 -11.45
C SER A 80 0.33 4.78 -12.07
N ARG A 81 -0.47 4.60 -13.11
CA ARG A 81 -1.21 5.71 -13.75
C ARG A 81 -2.51 6.09 -13.03
N PHE A 82 -2.88 5.40 -11.96
CA PHE A 82 -4.08 5.67 -11.17
C PHE A 82 -4.30 7.14 -10.81
N PRO A 83 -3.28 7.91 -10.36
CA PRO A 83 -3.48 9.32 -10.00
C PRO A 83 -4.04 10.20 -11.13
N TYR A 84 -3.82 9.84 -12.39
CA TYR A 84 -4.38 10.58 -13.54
C TYR A 84 -5.89 10.35 -13.72
N PHE A 85 -6.40 9.24 -13.21
CA PHE A 85 -7.78 8.81 -13.45
C PHE A 85 -8.71 9.10 -12.28
N VAL A 86 -8.18 9.68 -11.21
CA VAL A 86 -8.91 9.92 -9.95
C VAL A 86 -8.90 11.40 -9.62
N GLN A 87 -10.08 12.00 -9.51
CA GLN A 87 -10.27 13.40 -9.11
C GLN A 87 -10.12 13.54 -7.58
N ALA A 88 -8.88 13.51 -7.10
CA ALA A 88 -8.50 13.68 -5.70
C ALA A 88 -7.06 14.20 -5.62
N HIS A 89 -6.52 14.41 -4.42
CA HIS A 89 -5.09 14.66 -4.28
C HIS A 89 -4.31 13.47 -4.83
N GLY A 90 -3.39 13.72 -5.75
CA GLY A 90 -2.66 12.65 -6.42
C GLY A 90 -1.19 12.99 -6.65
N ALA A 91 -0.37 11.95 -6.70
CA ALA A 91 1.02 12.05 -7.11
C ALA A 91 1.43 10.81 -7.92
N HIS A 92 1.80 11.03 -9.19
CA HIS A 92 2.51 10.05 -10.00
C HIS A 92 4.00 10.36 -9.89
N TYR A 93 4.74 9.51 -9.17
CA TYR A 93 6.08 9.83 -8.72
C TYR A 93 7.14 8.93 -9.40
N ILE A 94 8.37 8.95 -8.91
CA ILE A 94 9.49 8.20 -9.48
C ILE A 94 9.32 6.70 -9.22
N HIS A 95 9.80 5.87 -10.14
CA HIS A 95 9.75 4.39 -10.06
C HIS A 95 10.32 3.87 -8.75
N GLY A 96 9.51 3.08 -8.04
CA GLY A 96 9.84 2.52 -6.73
C GLY A 96 9.91 3.55 -5.59
N ARG A 97 9.40 4.78 -5.78
CA ARG A 97 9.46 5.85 -4.76
C ARG A 97 8.08 6.30 -4.28
N ALA A 98 7.02 5.60 -4.64
CA ALA A 98 5.67 5.89 -4.16
C ALA A 98 5.57 5.81 -2.63
N LEU A 99 6.11 4.75 -2.02
CA LEU A 99 6.02 4.51 -0.57
C LEU A 99 6.71 5.58 0.29
N PRO A 100 7.96 6.02 0.03
CA PRO A 100 8.55 7.09 0.84
C PRO A 100 7.82 8.41 0.68
N PHE A 101 7.30 8.73 -0.50
CA PHE A 101 6.47 9.92 -0.73
C PHE A 101 5.14 9.83 0.04
N ALA A 102 4.41 8.71 -0.11
CA ALA A 102 3.17 8.44 0.63
C ALA A 102 3.39 8.42 2.16
N SER A 103 4.55 7.94 2.61
CA SER A 103 4.93 7.98 4.03
C SER A 103 5.00 9.39 4.57
N GLY A 104 5.59 10.32 3.81
CA GLY A 104 5.62 11.74 4.16
C GLY A 104 4.21 12.32 4.31
N ILE A 105 3.31 12.02 3.37
CA ILE A 105 1.91 12.44 3.44
C ILE A 105 1.22 11.87 4.67
N SER A 106 1.28 10.56 4.88
CA SER A 106 0.61 9.90 6.01
C SER A 106 1.10 10.41 7.38
N LEU A 107 2.39 10.69 7.51
CA LEU A 107 2.96 11.20 8.76
C LEU A 107 2.57 12.66 9.03
N THR A 108 2.40 13.47 7.99
CA THR A 108 2.06 14.91 8.14
C THR A 108 0.56 15.19 8.09
N ARG A 109 -0.21 14.31 7.44
CA ARG A 109 -1.67 14.42 7.28
C ARG A 109 -2.36 13.11 7.67
N PRO A 110 -2.39 12.78 8.97
CA PRO A 110 -3.00 11.53 9.47
C PRO A 110 -4.53 11.49 9.29
N ASP A 111 -5.14 12.61 8.89
CA ASP A 111 -6.56 12.75 8.58
C ASP A 111 -6.91 12.27 7.16
N LEU A 112 -5.92 11.98 6.32
CA LEU A 112 -6.14 11.51 4.95
C LEU A 112 -6.14 9.98 4.85
N HIS A 113 -6.98 9.47 3.96
CA HIS A 113 -6.87 8.09 3.47
C HIS A 113 -5.82 8.05 2.35
N VAL A 114 -4.66 7.51 2.65
CA VAL A 114 -3.55 7.41 1.70
C VAL A 114 -3.62 6.06 1.01
N PHE A 115 -3.93 6.08 -0.28
CA PHE A 115 -3.91 4.90 -1.15
C PHE A 115 -2.68 4.97 -2.05
N VAL A 116 -1.95 3.86 -2.13
CA VAL A 116 -0.80 3.71 -3.02
C VAL A 116 -1.11 2.62 -4.04
N PHE A 117 -0.80 2.88 -5.31
CA PHE A 117 -0.96 1.92 -6.40
C PHE A 117 0.38 1.73 -7.11
N GLY A 118 0.73 0.48 -7.38
CA GLY A 118 1.96 0.15 -8.08
C GLY A 118 1.90 -1.26 -8.66
N GLY A 119 2.83 -1.58 -9.56
CA GLY A 119 3.01 -2.94 -10.06
C GLY A 119 4.04 -3.70 -9.25
N ASP A 120 4.17 -4.98 -9.56
CA ASP A 120 5.16 -5.89 -9.00
C ASP A 120 6.60 -5.37 -9.14
N GLY A 121 6.98 -4.89 -10.33
CA GLY A 121 8.29 -4.32 -10.57
C GLY A 121 8.54 -3.04 -9.79
N ASP A 122 7.53 -2.18 -9.63
CA ASP A 122 7.62 -0.96 -8.83
C ASP A 122 7.77 -1.27 -7.33
N ALA A 123 7.05 -2.29 -6.85
CA ALA A 123 7.01 -2.66 -5.45
C ALA A 123 8.21 -3.52 -5.01
N PHE A 124 8.46 -4.62 -5.72
CA PHE A 124 9.36 -5.69 -5.28
C PHE A 124 10.76 -5.62 -5.87
N SER A 125 10.95 -4.86 -6.96
CA SER A 125 12.28 -4.62 -7.55
C SER A 125 12.85 -3.31 -6.99
N ILE A 126 12.79 -2.22 -7.75
CA ILE A 126 13.43 -0.94 -7.39
C ILE A 126 12.86 -0.31 -6.11
N GLY A 127 11.62 -0.64 -5.74
CA GLY A 127 10.96 -0.19 -4.52
C GLY A 127 11.16 -1.09 -3.30
N GLY A 128 11.79 -2.26 -3.43
CA GLY A 128 11.84 -3.30 -2.41
C GLY A 128 12.32 -2.82 -1.03
N ASN A 129 13.37 -2.01 -0.98
CA ASN A 129 13.85 -1.46 0.29
C ASN A 129 12.82 -0.51 0.95
N HIS A 130 12.11 0.29 0.15
CA HIS A 130 11.07 1.18 0.68
C HIS A 130 9.88 0.40 1.20
N LEU A 131 9.52 -0.70 0.55
CA LEU A 131 8.47 -1.62 1.00
C LEU A 131 8.81 -2.16 2.39
N ASN A 132 10.00 -2.75 2.55
CA ASN A 132 10.46 -3.30 3.82
C ASN A 132 10.48 -2.24 4.93
N HIS A 133 10.99 -1.03 4.64
CA HIS A 133 11.06 0.03 5.63
C HIS A 133 9.69 0.62 5.99
N THR A 134 8.75 0.71 5.06
CA THR A 134 7.38 1.16 5.33
C THR A 134 6.64 0.14 6.19
N ALA A 135 6.78 -1.15 5.86
CA ALA A 135 6.19 -2.25 6.61
C ALA A 135 6.68 -2.27 8.07
N ARG A 136 8.00 -2.30 8.30
CA ARG A 136 8.55 -2.33 9.66
C ARG A 136 8.21 -1.08 10.49
N LYS A 137 8.02 0.08 9.86
CA LYS A 137 7.60 1.32 10.53
C LYS A 137 6.10 1.35 10.81
N ASN A 138 5.33 0.47 10.19
CA ASN A 138 3.88 0.40 10.27
C ASN A 138 3.22 1.76 10.00
N ILE A 139 3.54 2.36 8.86
CA ILE A 139 2.98 3.67 8.47
C ILE A 139 1.58 3.45 7.89
N LYS A 140 0.58 4.12 8.45
CA LYS A 140 -0.83 3.94 8.05
C LYS A 140 -1.05 4.34 6.59
N MET A 141 -1.29 3.36 5.72
CA MET A 141 -1.70 3.52 4.32
C MET A 141 -2.17 2.21 3.74
N THR A 142 -2.92 2.26 2.65
CA THR A 142 -3.33 1.09 1.87
C THR A 142 -2.52 1.04 0.59
N TYR A 143 -1.71 0.01 0.42
CA TYR A 143 -0.95 -0.24 -0.81
C TYR A 143 -1.57 -1.38 -1.60
N VAL A 144 -2.03 -1.11 -2.82
CA VAL A 144 -2.54 -2.10 -3.77
C VAL A 144 -1.46 -2.34 -4.81
N ILE A 145 -0.88 -3.52 -4.79
CA ILE A 145 0.12 -3.98 -5.76
C ILE A 145 -0.61 -4.76 -6.84
N MET A 146 -0.72 -4.20 -8.03
CA MET A 146 -1.29 -4.88 -9.19
C MET A 146 -0.21 -5.70 -9.86
N ASP A 147 -0.12 -6.96 -9.45
CA ASP A 147 0.89 -7.91 -9.92
C ASP A 147 0.42 -8.56 -11.22
N ASN A 148 1.17 -8.37 -12.29
CA ASN A 148 0.88 -8.95 -13.61
C ASN A 148 2.01 -9.84 -14.13
N TRP A 149 3.04 -10.12 -13.33
CA TRP A 149 4.19 -10.96 -13.64
C TRP A 149 5.02 -10.49 -14.83
N VAL A 150 4.95 -9.19 -15.19
CA VAL A 150 5.70 -8.64 -16.31
C VAL A 150 5.87 -7.12 -16.21
N TYR A 151 6.99 -6.56 -16.64
CA TYR A 151 7.06 -5.13 -16.93
C TYR A 151 6.28 -4.81 -18.21
N GLY A 152 4.98 -4.47 -18.07
CA GLY A 152 4.09 -4.23 -19.20
C GLY A 152 4.36 -2.91 -19.92
N LEU A 153 4.50 -1.79 -19.18
CA LEU A 153 4.67 -0.46 -19.76
C LEU A 153 5.86 -0.36 -20.71
N THR A 154 6.95 -1.02 -20.37
CA THR A 154 8.22 -1.03 -21.13
C THR A 154 8.30 -2.14 -22.17
N LYS A 155 7.16 -2.83 -22.42
CA LYS A 155 7.00 -3.79 -23.52
C LYS A 155 7.63 -5.17 -23.29
N LYS A 156 7.24 -5.84 -22.19
CA LYS A 156 7.53 -7.26 -21.91
C LYS A 156 8.96 -7.53 -21.45
N GLN A 157 9.42 -6.96 -20.34
CA GLN A 157 10.61 -7.44 -19.64
C GLN A 157 10.19 -8.34 -18.47
N THR A 158 11.11 -9.21 -18.05
CA THR A 158 10.95 -10.07 -16.88
C THR A 158 10.89 -9.21 -15.61
N SER A 159 9.85 -9.39 -14.82
CA SER A 159 9.63 -8.72 -13.53
C SER A 159 10.06 -9.61 -12.36
N PRO A 160 10.15 -9.09 -11.13
CA PRO A 160 10.60 -9.91 -9.99
C PRO A 160 9.64 -11.05 -9.64
N THR A 161 8.39 -11.00 -10.10
CA THR A 161 7.37 -12.05 -9.88
C THR A 161 7.13 -12.93 -11.10
N SER A 162 7.82 -12.68 -12.21
CA SER A 162 7.73 -13.52 -13.42
C SER A 162 8.14 -14.96 -13.12
N PRO A 163 7.38 -15.98 -13.56
CA PRO A 163 7.73 -17.38 -13.29
C PRO A 163 8.98 -17.82 -14.04
N LEU A 164 9.64 -18.87 -13.52
CA LEU A 164 10.73 -19.54 -14.21
C LEU A 164 10.34 -19.91 -15.64
N GLY A 165 11.25 -19.69 -16.58
CA GLY A 165 11.03 -19.99 -18.00
C GLY A 165 10.21 -18.93 -18.75
N PHE A 166 9.75 -17.85 -18.09
CA PHE A 166 9.01 -16.77 -18.75
C PHE A 166 9.89 -16.12 -19.84
N LYS A 167 9.41 -16.15 -21.08
CA LYS A 167 10.13 -15.56 -22.23
C LYS A 167 9.75 -14.10 -22.41
N SER A 168 10.76 -13.25 -22.31
CA SER A 168 10.63 -11.80 -22.41
C SER A 168 11.66 -11.21 -23.36
N LYS A 169 11.68 -9.88 -23.51
CA LYS A 169 12.72 -9.18 -24.30
C LYS A 169 14.09 -9.20 -23.61
N THR A 170 14.12 -9.31 -22.29
CA THR A 170 15.37 -9.44 -21.53
C THR A 170 15.84 -10.87 -21.41
N ASP A 171 14.90 -11.82 -21.40
CA ASP A 171 15.16 -13.25 -21.20
C ASP A 171 14.55 -14.06 -22.36
N ILE A 172 15.18 -13.97 -23.53
CA ILE A 172 14.67 -14.57 -24.78
C ILE A 172 14.57 -16.11 -24.72
N TRP A 173 15.42 -16.73 -23.90
CA TRP A 173 15.45 -18.19 -23.68
C TRP A 173 14.59 -18.63 -22.50
N GLY A 174 14.12 -17.67 -21.71
CA GLY A 174 13.30 -17.86 -20.50
C GLY A 174 14.04 -17.41 -19.25
N ALA A 175 13.29 -16.83 -18.33
CA ALA A 175 13.79 -16.37 -17.04
C ALA A 175 14.38 -17.54 -16.23
N VAL A 176 15.56 -17.33 -15.67
CA VAL A 176 16.29 -18.32 -14.86
C VAL A 176 16.28 -17.99 -13.37
N ASP A 177 15.90 -16.77 -13.02
CA ASP A 177 15.76 -16.33 -11.63
C ASP A 177 14.47 -16.85 -11.01
N HIS A 178 14.55 -17.28 -9.75
CA HIS A 178 13.35 -17.64 -9.00
C HIS A 178 12.51 -16.40 -8.71
N PRO A 179 11.18 -16.47 -8.96
CA PRO A 179 10.30 -15.36 -8.64
C PRO A 179 10.26 -15.08 -7.14
N ILE A 180 10.13 -13.79 -6.80
CA ILE A 180 9.80 -13.39 -5.44
C ILE A 180 8.42 -13.94 -5.07
N ASN A 181 8.27 -14.44 -3.85
CA ASN A 181 6.97 -14.71 -3.26
C ASN A 181 6.50 -13.47 -2.47
N PRO A 182 5.55 -12.68 -3.00
CA PRO A 182 5.11 -11.43 -2.39
C PRO A 182 4.60 -11.60 -0.96
N MET A 183 3.82 -12.65 -0.69
CA MET A 183 3.24 -12.88 0.64
C MET A 183 4.34 -13.13 1.67
N LYS A 184 5.32 -14.00 1.37
CA LYS A 184 6.45 -14.27 2.27
C LYS A 184 7.29 -13.03 2.54
N GLN A 185 7.57 -12.25 1.48
CA GLN A 185 8.34 -11.01 1.64
C GLN A 185 7.61 -10.01 2.54
N LEU A 186 6.30 -9.86 2.38
CA LEU A 186 5.49 -8.93 3.18
C LEU A 186 5.42 -9.35 4.65
N VAL A 187 5.27 -10.66 4.92
CA VAL A 187 5.33 -11.20 6.28
C VAL A 187 6.69 -10.92 6.90
N SER A 188 7.78 -11.27 6.21
CA SER A 188 9.16 -11.05 6.69
C SER A 188 9.49 -9.57 6.90
N ALA A 189 8.91 -8.68 6.10
CA ALA A 189 9.05 -7.22 6.25
C ALA A 189 8.27 -6.66 7.45
N GLY A 190 7.36 -7.44 8.03
CA GLY A 190 6.52 -7.07 9.15
C GLY A 190 5.37 -6.14 8.76
N ALA A 191 4.77 -6.32 7.58
CA ALA A 191 3.50 -5.67 7.25
C ALA A 191 2.39 -6.17 8.18
N THR A 192 1.52 -5.26 8.63
CA THR A 192 0.51 -5.61 9.66
C THR A 192 -0.84 -6.01 9.08
N PHE A 193 -1.05 -5.82 7.78
CA PHE A 193 -2.18 -6.36 7.03
C PHE A 193 -1.70 -6.83 5.66
N ILE A 194 -1.90 -8.10 5.36
CA ILE A 194 -1.46 -8.74 4.12
C ILE A 194 -2.61 -9.54 3.54
N ALA A 195 -2.99 -9.20 2.30
CA ALA A 195 -4.05 -9.90 1.59
C ALA A 195 -3.68 -10.14 0.13
N ARG A 196 -4.26 -11.21 -0.46
CA ARG A 196 -4.18 -11.50 -1.89
C ARG A 196 -5.57 -11.55 -2.50
N THR A 197 -5.72 -11.01 -3.69
CA THR A 197 -6.94 -11.04 -4.48
C THR A 197 -6.63 -11.13 -5.98
N THR A 198 -7.66 -11.18 -6.82
CA THR A 198 -7.50 -11.14 -8.28
C THR A 198 -8.56 -10.25 -8.91
N HIS A 199 -8.21 -9.53 -9.96
CA HIS A 199 -9.12 -8.66 -10.72
C HIS A 199 -10.35 -9.38 -11.26
N THR A 200 -10.28 -10.71 -11.42
CA THR A 200 -11.39 -11.53 -11.92
C THR A 200 -12.51 -11.75 -10.92
N ASN A 201 -12.28 -11.44 -9.63
CA ASN A 201 -13.28 -11.50 -8.56
C ASN A 201 -13.54 -10.11 -7.94
N PRO A 202 -14.39 -9.28 -8.59
CA PRO A 202 -14.62 -7.88 -8.18
C PRO A 202 -15.12 -7.73 -6.73
N ASN A 203 -16.01 -8.62 -6.28
CA ASN A 203 -16.53 -8.55 -4.90
C ASN A 203 -15.43 -8.79 -3.88
N HIS A 204 -14.55 -9.73 -4.15
CA HIS A 204 -13.43 -10.03 -3.26
C HIS A 204 -12.38 -8.90 -3.25
N VAL A 205 -12.08 -8.29 -4.40
CA VAL A 205 -11.20 -7.10 -4.44
C VAL A 205 -11.75 -5.98 -3.56
N LEU A 206 -13.06 -5.67 -3.68
CA LEU A 206 -13.68 -4.63 -2.87
C LEU A 206 -13.62 -4.97 -1.37
N GLN A 207 -13.90 -6.21 -0.99
CA GLN A 207 -13.80 -6.67 0.40
C GLN A 207 -12.37 -6.48 0.96
N MET A 208 -11.34 -6.84 0.18
CA MET A 208 -9.95 -6.68 0.60
C MET A 208 -9.56 -5.21 0.73
N MET A 209 -10.02 -4.36 -0.18
CA MET A 209 -9.78 -2.91 -0.10
C MET A 209 -10.45 -2.27 1.13
N GLU A 210 -11.69 -2.66 1.45
CA GLU A 210 -12.39 -2.19 2.65
C GLU A 210 -11.66 -2.63 3.92
N ALA A 211 -11.31 -3.92 4.01
CA ALA A 211 -10.60 -4.46 5.17
C ALA A 211 -9.23 -3.82 5.38
N ALA A 212 -8.51 -3.55 4.28
CA ALA A 212 -7.21 -2.88 4.30
C ALA A 212 -7.32 -1.41 4.72
N MET A 213 -8.35 -0.70 4.26
CA MET A 213 -8.60 0.69 4.63
C MET A 213 -8.97 0.84 6.10
N ASP A 214 -9.70 -0.15 6.66
CA ASP A 214 -10.14 -0.16 8.06
C ASP A 214 -9.02 -0.57 9.04
N HIS A 215 -7.92 -1.11 8.51
CA HIS A 215 -6.78 -1.49 9.33
C HIS A 215 -5.95 -0.27 9.75
N ASP A 216 -5.62 -0.17 11.04
CA ASP A 216 -4.78 0.90 11.56
C ASP A 216 -3.28 0.53 11.46
N GLY A 217 -2.73 0.61 10.27
CA GLY A 217 -1.34 0.27 10.00
C GLY A 217 -1.01 0.23 8.51
N PHE A 218 0.11 -0.41 8.18
CA PHE A 218 0.52 -0.63 6.81
C PHE A 218 -0.21 -1.84 6.23
N SER A 219 -1.14 -1.56 5.33
CA SER A 219 -1.94 -2.57 4.64
C SER A 219 -1.44 -2.78 3.23
N VAL A 220 -1.21 -4.04 2.86
CA VAL A 220 -0.81 -4.40 1.49
C VAL A 220 -1.78 -5.43 0.93
N ILE A 221 -2.24 -5.18 -0.28
CA ILE A 221 -3.05 -6.09 -1.08
C ILE A 221 -2.26 -6.40 -2.35
N GLU A 222 -1.89 -7.64 -2.55
CA GLU A 222 -1.47 -8.14 -3.85
C GLU A 222 -2.73 -8.48 -4.65
N CYS A 223 -2.95 -7.76 -5.73
CA CYS A 223 -4.04 -8.01 -6.67
C CYS A 223 -3.47 -8.56 -7.97
N LEU A 224 -3.68 -9.84 -8.25
CA LEU A 224 -3.31 -10.42 -9.53
C LEU A 224 -4.13 -9.74 -10.63
N SER A 225 -3.46 -8.97 -11.50
CA SER A 225 -4.07 -8.10 -12.51
C SER A 225 -3.49 -8.43 -13.87
N GLU A 226 -4.26 -9.11 -14.72
CA GLU A 226 -3.78 -9.65 -15.99
C GLU A 226 -3.31 -8.58 -16.96
N CYS A 227 -2.11 -8.77 -17.51
CA CYS A 227 -1.60 -8.04 -18.66
C CYS A 227 -1.97 -8.77 -19.96
N VAL A 228 -3.08 -8.38 -20.56
CA VAL A 228 -3.62 -9.01 -21.80
C VAL A 228 -2.71 -8.89 -23.00
N GLU A 229 -1.80 -7.90 -23.03
CA GLU A 229 -0.92 -7.64 -24.16
C GLU A 229 0.38 -8.47 -24.10
N PHE A 230 0.94 -8.68 -22.91
CA PHE A 230 2.27 -9.28 -22.79
C PHE A 230 2.31 -10.58 -22.02
N TYR A 231 1.24 -10.89 -21.27
CA TYR A 231 1.11 -12.14 -20.54
C TYR A 231 -0.36 -12.54 -20.38
N GLU A 232 -1.05 -12.71 -21.52
CA GLU A 232 -2.44 -13.20 -21.56
C GLU A 232 -2.53 -14.60 -20.96
N GLY A 233 -3.59 -14.86 -20.18
CA GLY A 233 -3.85 -16.14 -19.55
C GLY A 233 -2.98 -16.45 -18.31
N ALA A 234 -2.12 -15.53 -17.86
CA ALA A 234 -1.24 -15.75 -16.72
C ALA A 234 -1.97 -16.21 -15.46
N PHE A 235 -3.21 -15.76 -15.27
CA PHE A 235 -4.02 -16.05 -14.08
C PHE A 235 -5.25 -16.93 -14.35
N ASP A 236 -5.33 -17.60 -15.49
CA ASP A 236 -6.46 -18.46 -15.85
C ASP A 236 -6.69 -19.58 -14.82
N ALA A 237 -5.62 -20.14 -14.26
CA ALA A 237 -5.71 -21.16 -13.21
C ALA A 237 -6.42 -20.67 -11.92
N SER A 238 -6.52 -19.35 -11.69
CA SER A 238 -7.27 -18.75 -10.58
C SER A 238 -8.65 -18.21 -10.96
N ASN A 239 -9.03 -18.31 -12.24
CA ASN A 239 -10.27 -17.75 -12.76
C ASN A 239 -11.34 -18.83 -12.96
N PRO A 240 -12.38 -18.90 -12.11
CA PRO A 240 -13.45 -19.91 -12.28
C PRO A 240 -14.19 -19.83 -13.61
N ARG A 241 -14.26 -18.66 -14.25
CA ARG A 241 -14.90 -18.49 -15.57
C ARG A 241 -14.10 -19.13 -16.70
N LYS A 242 -12.81 -19.39 -16.47
CA LYS A 242 -11.90 -20.07 -17.40
C LYS A 242 -11.58 -21.52 -16.95
N GLY A 243 -12.34 -22.04 -15.98
CA GLY A 243 -12.15 -23.39 -15.43
C GLY A 243 -11.08 -23.48 -14.33
N GLY A 244 -10.53 -22.36 -13.88
CA GLY A 244 -9.59 -22.28 -12.77
C GLY A 244 -10.27 -22.34 -11.40
N ILE A 245 -9.47 -22.33 -10.34
CA ILE A 245 -9.93 -22.48 -8.96
C ILE A 245 -9.59 -21.20 -8.15
N PHE A 246 -10.60 -20.58 -7.56
CA PHE A 246 -10.42 -19.50 -6.61
C PHE A 246 -10.48 -20.06 -5.18
N ASN A 247 -9.32 -20.43 -4.65
CA ASN A 247 -9.22 -20.97 -3.30
C ASN A 247 -9.24 -19.82 -2.28
N GLN A 248 -10.25 -19.75 -1.45
CA GLN A 248 -10.23 -18.81 -0.33
C GLN A 248 -9.28 -19.31 0.77
N VAL A 249 -8.69 -18.37 1.50
CA VAL A 249 -7.97 -18.68 2.74
C VAL A 249 -8.89 -19.51 3.63
N PRO A 250 -8.41 -20.66 4.16
CA PRO A 250 -9.22 -21.54 5.01
C PRO A 250 -9.87 -20.80 6.17
N ALA A 251 -11.11 -21.14 6.51
CA ALA A 251 -11.86 -20.49 7.58
C ALA A 251 -11.25 -20.68 8.98
N ASP A 252 -10.46 -21.72 9.15
CA ASP A 252 -9.71 -22.05 10.37
C ASP A 252 -8.30 -21.45 10.41
N HIS A 253 -7.91 -20.69 9.38
CA HIS A 253 -6.63 -20.00 9.35
C HIS A 253 -6.61 -18.86 10.39
N ASP A 254 -5.65 -18.93 11.32
CA ASP A 254 -5.42 -17.83 12.26
C ASP A 254 -4.63 -16.70 11.57
N VAL A 255 -5.35 -15.66 11.19
CA VAL A 255 -4.77 -14.48 10.54
C VAL A 255 -3.82 -13.71 11.45
N THR A 256 -3.77 -13.98 12.74
CA THR A 256 -2.86 -13.33 13.71
C THR A 256 -1.55 -14.09 13.88
N ASP A 257 -1.47 -15.33 13.40
CA ASP A 257 -0.26 -16.15 13.43
C ASP A 257 0.62 -15.88 12.19
N GLU A 258 1.76 -15.23 12.43
CA GLU A 258 2.75 -14.90 11.40
C GLU A 258 3.31 -16.17 10.72
N MET A 259 3.55 -17.24 11.49
CA MET A 259 4.09 -18.49 10.95
C MET A 259 3.05 -19.26 10.14
N ALA A 260 1.79 -19.21 10.54
CA ALA A 260 0.69 -19.77 9.76
C ALA A 260 0.55 -19.03 8.41
N ALA A 261 0.61 -17.70 8.42
CA ALA A 261 0.61 -16.88 7.20
C ALA A 261 1.80 -17.20 6.28
N TYR A 262 2.99 -17.36 6.84
CA TYR A 262 4.19 -17.72 6.09
C TYR A 262 4.05 -19.11 5.43
N LYS A 263 3.55 -20.10 6.15
CA LYS A 263 3.29 -21.45 5.62
C LYS A 263 2.20 -21.45 4.55
N LEU A 264 1.12 -20.70 4.76
CA LEU A 264 0.03 -20.57 3.78
C LEU A 264 0.56 -20.02 2.45
N SER A 265 1.57 -19.16 2.51
CA SER A 265 2.23 -18.54 1.35
C SER A 265 3.07 -19.53 0.52
N ASP A 266 3.32 -20.76 0.99
CA ASP A 266 4.03 -21.82 0.25
C ASP A 266 3.16 -22.52 -0.79
N ALA A 267 1.84 -22.33 -0.74
CA ALA A 267 0.94 -22.96 -1.68
C ALA A 267 1.27 -22.56 -3.12
N ALA A 268 1.46 -23.57 -3.98
CA ALA A 268 1.72 -23.35 -5.40
C ALA A 268 0.55 -22.59 -6.04
N PHE A 269 0.86 -21.78 -7.07
CA PHE A 269 -0.17 -21.05 -7.80
C PHE A 269 -1.27 -21.99 -8.34
N PRO A 270 -2.56 -21.65 -8.20
CA PRO A 270 -3.12 -20.35 -7.81
C PRO A 270 -3.03 -20.00 -6.31
N GLY A 271 -2.66 -20.93 -5.43
CA GLY A 271 -2.55 -20.70 -4.00
C GLY A 271 -3.88 -20.28 -3.37
N TYR A 272 -3.83 -19.36 -2.43
CA TYR A 272 -4.98 -18.88 -1.68
C TYR A 272 -5.24 -17.39 -1.89
N PHE A 273 -6.51 -16.97 -1.73
CA PHE A 273 -6.99 -15.59 -1.81
C PHE A 273 -7.75 -15.23 -0.53
N GLY A 274 -7.46 -14.07 0.03
CA GLY A 274 -8.03 -13.60 1.28
C GLY A 274 -6.98 -12.88 2.13
N ILE A 275 -7.27 -12.74 3.42
CA ILE A 275 -6.36 -12.15 4.39
C ILE A 275 -5.42 -13.24 4.89
N PHE A 276 -4.12 -13.08 4.64
CA PHE A 276 -3.07 -13.98 5.12
C PHE A 276 -2.62 -13.63 6.53
N TYR A 277 -2.50 -12.33 6.80
CA TYR A 277 -2.03 -11.84 8.09
C TYR A 277 -2.68 -10.52 8.47
N LYS A 278 -3.01 -10.38 9.77
CA LYS A 278 -3.54 -9.16 10.34
C LYS A 278 -3.10 -9.03 11.80
N ALA A 279 -2.23 -8.08 12.10
CA ALA A 279 -1.74 -7.83 13.45
C ALA A 279 -2.08 -6.43 13.95
N ASN A 280 -2.36 -6.31 15.22
CA ASN A 280 -2.56 -5.03 15.87
C ASN A 280 -1.24 -4.55 16.48
N ARG A 281 -0.50 -3.72 15.75
CA ARG A 281 0.75 -3.11 16.19
C ARG A 281 0.63 -1.58 16.07
N PRO A 282 1.07 -0.80 17.09
CA PRO A 282 1.01 0.65 17.02
C PRO A 282 1.68 1.20 15.75
N THR A 283 1.05 2.17 15.12
CA THR A 283 1.62 2.88 13.97
C THR A 283 2.78 3.78 14.41
N LYS A 284 3.66 4.12 13.46
CA LYS A 284 4.71 5.13 13.69
C LYS A 284 4.12 6.43 14.19
N ASN A 285 3.02 6.91 13.57
CA ASN A 285 2.31 8.14 13.97
C ASN A 285 1.86 8.07 15.44
N ALA A 286 1.25 6.97 15.86
CA ALA A 286 0.78 6.79 17.23
C ALA A 286 1.93 6.82 18.24
N ASN A 287 3.06 6.18 17.91
CA ASN A 287 4.25 6.18 18.75
C ASN A 287 4.89 7.59 18.85
N GLU A 288 5.01 8.30 17.74
CA GLU A 288 5.52 9.68 17.71
C GLU A 288 4.60 10.64 18.49
N GLN A 289 3.28 10.46 18.37
CA GLN A 289 2.33 11.27 19.12
C GLN A 289 2.48 11.08 20.64
N LYS A 290 2.69 9.84 21.11
CA LYS A 290 2.97 9.57 22.53
C LYS A 290 4.22 10.31 23.01
N ILE A 291 5.30 10.27 22.24
CA ILE A 291 6.54 10.97 22.55
C ILE A 291 6.29 12.48 22.57
N ASN A 292 5.64 13.02 21.54
CA ASN A 292 5.34 14.45 21.45
C ASN A 292 4.49 14.95 22.62
N THR A 293 3.48 14.17 23.04
CA THR A 293 2.63 14.50 24.19
C THR A 293 3.45 14.54 25.47
N SER A 294 4.29 13.52 25.69
CA SER A 294 5.19 13.47 26.87
C SER A 294 6.18 14.64 26.90
N VAL A 295 6.75 14.99 25.75
CA VAL A 295 7.69 16.13 25.64
C VAL A 295 6.98 17.46 25.89
N ARG A 296 5.79 17.65 25.34
CA ARG A 296 4.98 18.87 25.57
C ARG A 296 4.64 19.03 27.05
N GLU A 297 4.23 17.96 27.72
CA GLU A 297 3.94 18.01 29.15
C GLU A 297 5.21 18.36 29.98
N LYS A 298 6.36 17.74 29.64
CA LYS A 298 7.65 18.04 30.31
C LYS A 298 8.08 19.50 30.17
N PHE A 299 7.71 20.16 29.08
CA PHE A 299 8.15 21.52 28.76
C PHE A 299 7.02 22.54 28.69
N LYS A 300 5.84 22.24 29.27
CA LYS A 300 4.64 23.07 29.17
C LYS A 300 4.83 24.52 29.67
N ASP A 301 5.73 24.72 30.62
CA ASP A 301 6.00 26.04 31.22
C ASP A 301 7.07 26.84 30.45
N LEU A 302 7.64 26.27 29.39
CA LEU A 302 8.65 26.93 28.56
C LEU A 302 8.05 27.44 27.25
N LYS A 303 8.49 28.61 26.82
CA LYS A 303 8.23 29.12 25.47
C LYS A 303 9.10 28.37 24.46
N ASP A 304 8.66 28.26 23.21
CA ASP A 304 9.35 27.52 22.15
C ASP A 304 10.83 27.95 21.99
N TRP A 305 11.10 29.25 22.06
CA TRP A 305 12.47 29.77 21.97
C TRP A 305 13.36 29.32 23.12
N GLN A 306 12.82 29.13 24.33
CA GLN A 306 13.57 28.62 25.47
C GLN A 306 13.93 27.15 25.31
N ILE A 307 13.04 26.37 24.70
CA ILE A 307 13.32 24.97 24.35
C ILE A 307 14.41 24.90 23.29
N LEU A 308 14.33 25.77 22.29
CA LEU A 308 15.32 25.88 21.24
C LEU A 308 16.70 26.27 21.81
N GLN A 309 16.73 27.27 22.68
CA GLN A 309 17.96 27.72 23.33
C GLN A 309 18.61 26.59 24.13
N LYS A 310 17.85 25.83 24.92
CA LYS A 310 18.36 24.65 25.64
C LYS A 310 19.01 23.63 24.72
N ASN A 311 18.45 23.42 23.51
CA ASN A 311 19.03 22.51 22.54
C ASN A 311 20.34 23.04 21.97
N PHE A 312 20.43 24.34 21.67
CA PHE A 312 21.70 24.96 21.25
C PHE A 312 22.77 24.90 22.33
N ASP A 313 22.43 25.11 23.60
CA ASP A 313 23.36 25.05 24.70
C ASP A 313 23.93 23.65 24.94
N ARG A 314 23.17 22.60 24.58
CA ARG A 314 23.65 21.20 24.60
C ARG A 314 24.61 20.87 23.46
N MET A 315 24.62 21.66 22.40
CA MET A 315 25.47 21.42 21.21
C MET A 315 26.84 22.16 21.35
N LYS A 316 27.02 23.01 22.36
CA LYS A 316 28.29 23.63 22.71
C LYS A 316 29.12 22.73 23.60
#